data_ebbafd25714d2f69a273ee91135ebcd5
#
_entry.id   ebbafd25714d2f69a273ee91135ebcd5
#
_cell.length_a   1.000
_cell.length_b   1.000
_cell.length_c   1.000
_cell.angle_alpha   90.00
_cell.angle_beta   90.00
_cell.angle_gamma   90.00
#
_symmetry.space_group_name_H-M   'P 1'
#
loop_
_entity.id
_entity.type
_entity.pdbx_description
1 polymer ?
#
loop_
_entity_poly.entity_id
_entity_poly.type
_entity_poly.pdbx_seq_one_letter_code
_entity_poly.pdbx_strand_id
1 'polypeptide(L)'
;MSTLTPKESSLENGVRLEVFRIAWRESNLSYRKALKTARSDYFSSLLEENKHSPRYLFNTVAKLTKNKASTSVEISQQHSSNDFMNYFTSKIDTIRDKIVTMHRIRPHEEQFHSFSTIGEEELYKLVKSSKPTTCMLDPIPSKLLKEVLPEAIDPLLTIINSSLSLGYVPKTFKLAVIKPLIKRPQHDPKEQVNYRPISNLPFLSKILEKEVYSQLYSFLEKNGICEDFQSGFRPYHSTETALLRVTNDLLLSSDRGCISLLVLLDHSAAFDTFDHNILLHRLENFVGINGSALAWFKSYLYVRHQFVAVNEEVSYRSQVQYGVPQDSVLGLLLFTLYMLPLGDIIRKHGVSFHCYDDDSQL
;
A
#
# COMPACT_ATOMS: atom_id res chain seq x y z
N MET A 1 44.27 -10.70 32.36
CA MET A 1 43.00 -10.76 31.65
C MET A 1 41.92 -10.97 32.70
N SER A 2 41.29 -9.90 33.18
CA SER A 2 40.22 -9.97 34.19
C SER A 2 38.89 -10.09 33.44
N THR A 3 38.24 -11.20 33.61
CA THR A 3 36.89 -11.47 33.09
C THR A 3 35.87 -10.69 33.92
N LEU A 4 35.20 -9.72 33.30
CA LEU A 4 34.10 -8.98 33.91
C LEU A 4 32.97 -9.92 34.33
N THR A 5 32.42 -9.69 35.51
CA THR A 5 31.29 -10.48 36.02
C THR A 5 30.01 -10.16 35.26
N PRO A 6 29.01 -11.08 35.20
CA PRO A 6 27.75 -10.84 34.47
C PRO A 6 26.97 -9.61 34.97
N LYS A 7 27.18 -9.14 36.18
CA LYS A 7 26.59 -7.90 36.72
C LYS A 7 27.26 -6.62 36.18
N GLU A 8 28.55 -6.65 35.95
CA GLU A 8 29.30 -5.52 35.41
C GLU A 8 28.99 -5.30 33.94
N SER A 9 28.86 -6.38 33.16
CA SER A 9 28.44 -6.29 31.74
C SER A 9 26.99 -5.79 31.57
N SER A 10 26.10 -6.08 32.51
CA SER A 10 24.72 -5.57 32.52
C SER A 10 24.65 -4.09 32.87
N LEU A 11 25.47 -3.61 33.77
CA LEU A 11 25.60 -2.19 34.13
C LEU A 11 26.23 -1.36 33.00
N GLU A 12 27.26 -1.86 32.34
CA GLU A 12 27.88 -1.20 31.18
C GLU A 12 26.90 -1.10 30.00
N ASN A 13 26.13 -2.15 29.74
CA ASN A 13 25.08 -2.11 28.70
C ASN A 13 23.95 -1.13 29.06
N GLY A 14 23.57 -1.01 30.32
CA GLY A 14 22.59 -0.03 30.79
C GLY A 14 23.07 1.42 30.62
N VAL A 15 24.32 1.69 30.98
CA VAL A 15 24.94 3.01 30.82
C VAL A 15 25.11 3.38 29.34
N ARG A 16 25.53 2.43 28.50
CA ARG A 16 25.60 2.64 27.05
C ARG A 16 24.22 2.98 26.45
N LEU A 17 23.17 2.27 26.86
CA LEU A 17 21.81 2.50 26.37
C LEU A 17 21.31 3.90 26.76
N GLU A 18 21.63 4.36 27.96
CA GLU A 18 21.25 5.69 28.43
C GLU A 18 22.00 6.81 27.69
N VAL A 19 23.30 6.62 27.44
CA VAL A 19 24.10 7.54 26.62
C VAL A 19 23.53 7.64 25.21
N PHE A 20 23.16 6.51 24.58
CA PHE A 20 22.50 6.53 23.27
C PHE A 20 21.15 7.23 23.30
N ARG A 21 20.34 7.05 24.35
CA ARG A 21 19.05 7.75 24.51
C ARG A 21 19.23 9.27 24.65
N ILE A 22 20.22 9.70 25.40
CA ILE A 22 20.53 11.12 25.58
C ILE A 22 21.01 11.71 24.24
N ALA A 23 21.98 11.09 23.58
CA ALA A 23 22.48 11.52 22.29
C ALA A 23 21.38 11.57 21.22
N TRP A 24 20.48 10.57 21.20
CA TRP A 24 19.32 10.57 20.30
C TRP A 24 18.35 11.72 20.60
N ARG A 25 18.05 12.02 21.88
CA ARG A 25 17.19 13.15 22.26
C ARG A 25 17.81 14.49 21.87
N GLU A 26 19.09 14.67 22.11
CA GLU A 26 19.81 15.90 21.73
C GLU A 26 19.86 16.09 20.21
N SER A 27 20.16 15.02 19.47
CA SER A 27 20.12 15.01 18.02
C SER A 27 18.74 15.35 17.49
N ASN A 28 17.68 14.76 18.05
CA ASN A 28 16.30 15.02 17.66
C ASN A 28 15.85 16.46 17.97
N LEU A 29 16.29 17.03 19.09
CA LEU A 29 16.05 18.42 19.43
C LEU A 29 16.76 19.39 18.48
N SER A 30 18.04 19.10 18.19
CA SER A 30 18.83 19.86 17.21
C SER A 30 18.20 19.81 15.82
N TYR A 31 17.81 18.61 15.37
CA TYR A 31 17.11 18.40 14.11
C TYR A 31 15.79 19.19 14.03
N ARG A 32 14.95 19.13 15.07
CA ARG A 32 13.68 19.89 15.11
C ARG A 32 13.91 21.39 15.06
N LYS A 33 14.98 21.87 15.72
CA LYS A 33 15.35 23.29 15.69
C LYS A 33 15.82 23.69 14.30
N ALA A 34 16.69 22.91 13.66
CA ALA A 34 17.16 23.13 12.31
C ALA A 34 16.02 23.13 11.29
N LEU A 35 15.09 22.17 11.42
CA LEU A 35 13.90 22.08 10.55
C LEU A 35 12.97 23.30 10.71
N LYS A 36 12.79 23.79 11.94
CA LYS A 36 12.01 25.00 12.20
C LYS A 36 12.67 26.24 11.57
N THR A 37 13.99 26.37 11.70
CA THR A 37 14.75 27.46 11.09
C THR A 37 14.68 27.41 9.57
N ALA A 38 15.02 26.27 8.97
CA ALA A 38 14.97 26.07 7.52
C ALA A 38 13.58 26.35 6.94
N ARG A 39 12.52 25.94 7.65
CA ARG A 39 11.13 26.24 7.25
C ARG A 39 10.83 27.74 7.32
N SER A 40 11.29 28.42 8.36
CA SER A 40 11.14 29.88 8.51
C SER A 40 11.85 30.61 7.38
N ASP A 41 13.10 30.24 7.10
CA ASP A 41 13.92 30.88 6.08
C ASP A 41 13.34 30.65 4.68
N TYR A 42 12.89 29.43 4.37
CA TYR A 42 12.21 29.12 3.12
C TYR A 42 10.97 29.98 2.88
N PHE A 43 10.07 30.10 3.88
CA PHE A 43 8.89 30.94 3.71
C PHE A 43 9.20 32.41 3.67
N SER A 44 10.24 32.88 4.41
CA SER A 44 10.68 34.24 4.35
C SER A 44 11.25 34.59 2.97
N SER A 45 12.08 33.74 2.39
CA SER A 45 12.60 33.91 1.03
C SER A 45 11.47 33.90 0.00
N LEU A 46 10.54 32.95 0.12
CA LEU A 46 9.39 32.84 -0.79
C LEU A 46 8.50 34.11 -0.76
N LEU A 47 8.28 34.66 0.42
CA LEU A 47 7.51 35.90 0.58
C LEU A 47 8.27 37.11 0.01
N GLU A 48 9.58 37.19 0.20
CA GLU A 48 10.41 38.28 -0.34
C GLU A 48 10.47 38.23 -1.88
N GLU A 49 10.65 37.04 -2.48
CA GLU A 49 10.67 36.86 -3.93
C GLU A 49 9.34 37.26 -4.60
N ASN A 50 8.23 37.09 -3.88
CA ASN A 50 6.88 37.33 -4.42
C ASN A 50 6.19 38.56 -3.82
N LYS A 51 6.92 39.48 -3.19
CA LYS A 51 6.38 40.68 -2.52
C LYS A 51 5.55 41.60 -3.42
N HIS A 52 5.79 41.56 -4.72
CA HIS A 52 5.06 42.36 -5.70
C HIS A 52 3.76 41.72 -6.20
N SER A 53 3.43 40.51 -5.75
CA SER A 53 2.19 39.79 -6.13
C SER A 53 1.26 39.60 -4.92
N PRO A 54 0.36 40.54 -4.63
CA PRO A 54 -0.56 40.44 -3.49
C PRO A 54 -1.38 39.15 -3.51
N ARG A 55 -1.78 38.69 -4.69
CA ARG A 55 -2.56 37.46 -4.87
C ARG A 55 -1.77 36.22 -4.48
N TYR A 56 -0.48 36.17 -4.79
CA TYR A 56 0.42 35.08 -4.39
C TYR A 56 0.65 35.07 -2.88
N LEU A 57 0.89 36.25 -2.29
CA LEU A 57 1.07 36.41 -0.84
C LEU A 57 -0.19 35.97 -0.08
N PHE A 58 -1.38 36.45 -0.50
CA PHE A 58 -2.65 36.02 0.10
C PHE A 58 -2.88 34.51 -0.02
N ASN A 59 -2.59 33.92 -1.18
CA ASN A 59 -2.73 32.47 -1.37
C ASN A 59 -1.72 31.67 -0.51
N THR A 60 -0.51 32.17 -0.34
CA THR A 60 0.52 31.53 0.49
C THR A 60 0.15 31.64 1.96
N VAL A 61 -0.24 32.82 2.43
CA VAL A 61 -0.76 33.03 3.79
C VAL A 61 -2.01 32.20 4.03
N ALA A 62 -2.95 32.16 3.07
CA ALA A 62 -4.13 31.32 3.15
C ALA A 62 -3.80 29.82 3.20
N LYS A 63 -2.75 29.34 2.52
CA LYS A 63 -2.26 27.95 2.63
C LYS A 63 -1.60 27.67 3.99
N LEU A 64 -1.00 28.68 4.61
CA LEU A 64 -0.34 28.56 5.92
C LEU A 64 -1.30 28.72 7.10
N THR A 65 -2.33 29.60 6.94
CA THR A 65 -3.28 29.95 8.00
C THR A 65 -4.64 29.26 7.83
N LYS A 66 -4.94 28.74 6.64
CA LYS A 66 -6.15 27.93 6.49
C LYS A 66 -6.00 26.65 7.28
N ASN A 67 -6.66 26.61 8.39
CA ASN A 67 -7.46 25.44 8.72
C ASN A 67 -8.11 24.99 7.42
N LYS A 68 -7.87 23.76 7.02
CA LYS A 68 -8.33 23.19 5.75
C LYS A 68 -9.84 23.28 5.59
N ALA A 69 -10.35 24.44 5.22
CA ALA A 69 -11.60 24.57 4.50
C ALA A 69 -11.25 24.35 3.02
N SER A 70 -10.93 23.14 2.67
CA SER A 70 -10.79 22.66 1.30
C SER A 70 -12.10 21.96 0.95
N THR A 71 -12.38 21.88 -0.29
CA THR A 71 -13.27 20.98 -1.01
C THR A 71 -13.18 19.48 -0.60
N SER A 72 -13.07 19.17 0.68
CA SER A 72 -13.49 17.91 1.27
C SER A 72 -15.00 18.04 1.41
N VAL A 73 -15.77 17.20 0.71
CA VAL A 73 -17.11 16.86 1.13
C VAL A 73 -17.03 16.72 2.65
N GLU A 74 -17.68 17.61 3.39
CA GLU A 74 -17.70 17.54 4.84
C GLU A 74 -18.19 16.15 5.18
N ILE A 75 -17.27 15.30 5.68
CA ILE A 75 -17.66 14.03 6.27
C ILE A 75 -18.63 14.43 7.37
N SER A 76 -19.86 13.99 7.25
CA SER A 76 -20.95 14.35 8.13
C SER A 76 -20.46 14.36 9.57
N GLN A 77 -20.64 15.46 10.30
CA GLN A 77 -20.28 15.58 11.71
C GLN A 77 -20.96 14.53 12.61
N GLN A 78 -21.83 13.69 12.03
CA GLN A 78 -22.61 12.64 12.70
C GLN A 78 -21.81 11.34 12.95
N HIS A 79 -20.67 11.11 12.25
CA HIS A 79 -19.89 9.89 12.43
C HIS A 79 -18.49 10.20 12.96
N SER A 80 -18.15 9.61 14.10
CA SER A 80 -16.81 9.67 14.66
C SER A 80 -15.83 8.76 13.89
N SER A 81 -14.53 8.97 14.09
CA SER A 81 -13.49 8.08 13.56
C SER A 81 -13.66 6.64 14.04
N ASN A 82 -14.15 6.44 15.24
CA ASN A 82 -14.44 5.11 15.81
C ASN A 82 -15.63 4.43 15.13
N ASP A 83 -16.68 5.19 14.76
CA ASP A 83 -17.84 4.64 14.04
C ASP A 83 -17.41 4.10 12.66
N PHE A 84 -16.56 4.83 11.94
CA PHE A 84 -16.00 4.34 10.69
C PHE A 84 -15.12 3.10 10.89
N MET A 85 -14.28 3.07 11.93
CA MET A 85 -13.46 1.90 12.20
C MET A 85 -14.31 0.66 12.49
N ASN A 86 -15.31 0.80 13.35
CA ASN A 86 -16.25 -0.28 13.68
C ASN A 86 -16.98 -0.78 12.43
N TYR A 87 -17.47 0.15 11.60
CA TYR A 87 -18.17 -0.19 10.37
C TYR A 87 -17.27 -0.98 9.40
N PHE A 88 -16.05 -0.50 9.13
CA PHE A 88 -15.14 -1.18 8.19
C PHE A 88 -14.75 -2.57 8.70
N THR A 89 -14.48 -2.73 10.00
CA THR A 89 -14.14 -4.02 10.59
C THR A 89 -15.33 -4.99 10.54
N SER A 90 -16.51 -4.58 10.99
CA SER A 90 -17.70 -5.45 11.01
C SER A 90 -18.16 -5.86 9.61
N LYS A 91 -17.96 -5.00 8.61
CA LYS A 91 -18.24 -5.33 7.21
C LYS A 91 -17.38 -6.49 6.72
N ILE A 92 -16.08 -6.48 7.04
CA ILE A 92 -15.16 -7.55 6.66
C ILE A 92 -15.57 -8.86 7.33
N ASP A 93 -15.84 -8.85 8.63
CA ASP A 93 -16.26 -10.03 9.39
C ASP A 93 -17.55 -10.63 8.80
N THR A 94 -18.54 -9.79 8.49
CA THR A 94 -19.82 -10.23 7.89
C THR A 94 -19.64 -10.90 6.51
N ILE A 95 -18.69 -10.46 5.70
CA ILE A 95 -18.39 -11.06 4.40
C ILE A 95 -17.64 -12.39 4.63
N ARG A 96 -16.66 -12.41 5.52
CA ARG A 96 -15.82 -13.58 5.81
C ARG A 96 -16.62 -14.78 6.34
N ASP A 97 -17.60 -14.56 7.18
CA ASP A 97 -18.47 -15.61 7.73
C ASP A 97 -19.23 -16.42 6.66
N LYS A 98 -19.31 -15.90 5.43
CA LYS A 98 -19.98 -16.53 4.28
C LYS A 98 -19.04 -17.30 3.35
N ILE A 99 -17.72 -17.26 3.56
CA ILE A 99 -16.73 -17.85 2.65
C ILE A 99 -16.41 -19.30 3.05
N VAL A 100 -16.59 -20.22 2.11
CA VAL A 100 -16.18 -21.62 2.23
C VAL A 100 -14.98 -21.88 1.33
N THR A 101 -13.91 -22.47 1.90
CA THR A 101 -12.63 -22.65 1.19
C THR A 101 -12.49 -24.06 0.65
N MET A 102 -12.01 -24.22 -0.59
CA MET A 102 -11.02 -25.23 -1.02
C MET A 102 -10.71 -25.24 -2.53
N HIS A 103 -9.41 -25.32 -2.92
CA HIS A 103 -9.03 -25.92 -4.23
C HIS A 103 -7.56 -26.36 -4.26
N ARG A 104 -7.30 -27.54 -4.88
CA ARG A 104 -5.94 -28.03 -5.20
C ARG A 104 -5.53 -27.51 -6.57
N ILE A 105 -4.32 -26.96 -6.68
CA ILE A 105 -3.75 -26.45 -7.93
C ILE A 105 -2.30 -26.94 -8.08
N ARG A 106 -1.80 -26.98 -9.31
CA ARG A 106 -0.47 -27.50 -9.64
C ARG A 106 0.61 -26.47 -9.29
N PRO A 107 1.72 -26.87 -8.64
CA PRO A 107 2.84 -25.96 -8.37
C PRO A 107 3.57 -25.56 -9.65
N HIS A 108 4.14 -24.35 -9.66
CA HIS A 108 5.04 -23.90 -10.70
C HIS A 108 6.46 -24.48 -10.48
N GLU A 109 7.18 -24.81 -11.56
CA GLU A 109 8.50 -25.44 -11.48
C GLU A 109 9.60 -24.45 -11.08
N GLU A 110 9.53 -23.21 -11.55
CA GLU A 110 10.48 -22.14 -11.22
C GLU A 110 10.20 -21.54 -9.85
N GLN A 111 11.26 -21.20 -9.13
CA GLN A 111 11.15 -20.75 -7.74
C GLN A 111 11.80 -19.39 -7.51
N PHE A 112 11.15 -18.55 -6.71
CA PHE A 112 11.62 -17.25 -6.29
C PHE A 112 12.00 -17.26 -4.79
N HIS A 113 13.28 -17.39 -4.51
CA HIS A 113 13.78 -17.64 -3.15
C HIS A 113 14.05 -16.36 -2.35
N SER A 114 14.52 -15.30 -3.00
CA SER A 114 14.97 -14.08 -2.34
C SER A 114 14.84 -12.87 -3.27
N PHE A 115 14.65 -11.71 -2.67
CA PHE A 115 14.78 -10.44 -3.37
C PHE A 115 16.26 -10.06 -3.52
N SER A 116 16.59 -9.47 -4.64
CA SER A 116 17.89 -8.85 -4.88
C SER A 116 18.00 -7.51 -4.16
N THR A 117 19.18 -7.16 -3.72
CA THR A 117 19.47 -5.80 -3.23
C THR A 117 19.55 -4.83 -4.40
N ILE A 118 19.19 -3.57 -4.15
CA ILE A 118 19.23 -2.50 -5.15
C ILE A 118 20.44 -1.58 -4.92
N GLY A 119 20.89 -0.94 -6.00
CA GLY A 119 21.94 0.06 -5.96
C GLY A 119 21.43 1.46 -5.62
N GLU A 120 22.36 2.35 -5.30
CA GLU A 120 22.07 3.75 -4.98
C GLU A 120 21.34 4.46 -6.11
N GLU A 121 21.82 4.30 -7.36
CA GLU A 121 21.24 4.93 -8.55
C GLU A 121 19.79 4.47 -8.80
N GLU A 122 19.51 3.19 -8.57
CA GLU A 122 18.19 2.61 -8.73
C GLU A 122 17.21 3.15 -7.66
N LEU A 123 17.64 3.17 -6.39
CA LEU A 123 16.86 3.78 -5.32
C LEU A 123 16.61 5.27 -5.58
N TYR A 124 17.61 6.00 -6.03
CA TYR A 124 17.48 7.42 -6.38
C TYR A 124 16.42 7.63 -7.47
N LYS A 125 16.47 6.87 -8.56
CA LYS A 125 15.47 6.92 -9.64
C LYS A 125 14.06 6.58 -9.11
N LEU A 126 13.94 5.53 -8.28
CA LEU A 126 12.68 5.08 -7.72
C LEU A 126 12.03 6.15 -6.83
N VAL A 127 12.80 6.78 -5.95
CA VAL A 127 12.31 7.86 -5.08
C VAL A 127 11.94 9.10 -5.89
N LYS A 128 12.78 9.54 -6.83
CA LYS A 128 12.54 10.74 -7.65
C LYS A 128 11.31 10.60 -8.54
N SER A 129 11.11 9.45 -9.19
CA SER A 129 9.97 9.19 -10.05
C SER A 129 8.65 9.00 -9.29
N SER A 130 8.70 8.65 -8.02
CA SER A 130 7.49 8.42 -7.20
C SER A 130 6.73 9.72 -6.95
N LYS A 131 5.40 9.69 -7.05
CA LYS A 131 4.56 10.86 -6.72
C LYS A 131 4.71 11.21 -5.23
N PRO A 132 4.88 12.49 -4.87
CA PRO A 132 4.87 12.91 -3.48
C PRO A 132 3.54 12.55 -2.81
N THR A 133 3.61 12.01 -1.60
CA THR A 133 2.45 11.70 -0.78
C THR A 133 2.45 12.53 0.50
N THR A 134 1.28 12.72 1.10
CA THR A 134 1.15 13.34 2.42
C THR A 134 0.58 12.30 3.37
N CYS A 135 1.45 11.68 4.15
CA CYS A 135 1.05 10.77 5.22
C CYS A 135 1.43 11.40 6.56
N MET A 136 0.50 11.40 7.51
CA MET A 136 0.77 11.96 8.85
C MET A 136 1.78 11.11 9.63
N LEU A 137 2.07 9.91 9.17
CA LEU A 137 3.06 9.00 9.76
C LEU A 137 4.47 9.24 9.22
N ASP A 138 4.63 10.02 8.14
CA ASP A 138 5.93 10.34 7.59
C ASP A 138 6.68 11.30 8.52
N PRO A 139 7.87 10.94 9.05
CA PRO A 139 8.64 11.82 9.89
C PRO A 139 9.19 13.03 9.12
N ILE A 140 9.40 12.87 7.82
CA ILE A 140 9.86 13.89 6.88
C ILE A 140 8.85 13.92 5.72
N PRO A 141 8.31 15.11 5.38
CA PRO A 141 7.43 15.22 4.19
C PRO A 141 8.13 14.70 2.94
N SER A 142 7.42 13.89 2.14
CA SER A 142 8.01 13.23 0.96
C SER A 142 8.61 14.20 -0.07
N LYS A 143 8.11 15.44 -0.15
CA LYS A 143 8.71 16.50 -0.99
C LYS A 143 10.10 16.88 -0.48
N LEU A 144 10.21 17.15 0.84
CA LEU A 144 11.49 17.51 1.47
C LEU A 144 12.48 16.33 1.39
N LEU A 145 12.00 15.09 1.62
CA LEU A 145 12.86 13.91 1.48
C LEU A 145 13.47 13.81 0.07
N LYS A 146 12.70 14.15 -0.96
CA LYS A 146 13.21 14.17 -2.34
C LYS A 146 14.25 15.29 -2.57
N GLU A 147 14.13 16.42 -1.90
CA GLU A 147 15.11 17.53 -2.00
C GLU A 147 16.45 17.16 -1.36
N VAL A 148 16.40 16.53 -0.16
CA VAL A 148 17.59 16.11 0.59
C VAL A 148 18.00 14.67 0.31
N LEU A 149 17.54 14.10 -0.82
CA LEU A 149 17.77 12.69 -1.13
C LEU A 149 19.26 12.32 -1.23
N PRO A 150 20.15 13.15 -1.81
CA PRO A 150 21.57 12.81 -1.87
C PRO A 150 22.20 12.55 -0.49
N GLU A 151 21.79 13.31 0.53
CA GLU A 151 22.28 13.18 1.90
C GLU A 151 21.60 12.04 2.67
N ALA A 152 20.43 11.62 2.22
CA ALA A 152 19.63 10.58 2.86
C ALA A 152 19.73 9.20 2.18
N ILE A 153 20.44 9.09 1.06
CA ILE A 153 20.41 7.88 0.22
C ILE A 153 20.98 6.66 0.93
N ASP A 154 22.11 6.78 1.61
CA ASP A 154 22.78 5.65 2.29
C ASP A 154 21.93 5.01 3.40
N PRO A 155 21.35 5.78 4.37
CA PRO A 155 20.46 5.19 5.36
C PRO A 155 19.18 4.61 4.73
N LEU A 156 18.63 5.22 3.67
CA LEU A 156 17.48 4.67 2.96
C LEU A 156 17.82 3.36 2.27
N LEU A 157 18.95 3.32 1.57
CA LEU A 157 19.45 2.11 0.91
C LEU A 157 19.66 0.97 1.92
N THR A 158 20.23 1.29 3.08
CA THR A 158 20.41 0.34 4.17
C THR A 158 19.09 -0.24 4.67
N ILE A 159 18.06 0.59 4.87
CA ILE A 159 16.73 0.16 5.32
C ILE A 159 16.07 -0.75 4.27
N ILE A 160 16.06 -0.34 3.01
CA ILE A 160 15.45 -1.10 1.92
C ILE A 160 16.15 -2.44 1.73
N ASN A 161 17.49 -2.44 1.57
CA ASN A 161 18.25 -3.66 1.35
C ASN A 161 18.22 -4.62 2.54
N SER A 162 18.23 -4.11 3.77
CA SER A 162 18.03 -4.94 4.96
C SER A 162 16.65 -5.60 4.96
N SER A 163 15.61 -4.89 4.56
CA SER A 163 14.26 -5.45 4.44
C SER A 163 14.21 -6.58 3.41
N LEU A 164 14.77 -6.36 2.22
CA LEU A 164 14.80 -7.33 1.12
C LEU A 164 15.61 -8.59 1.48
N SER A 165 16.80 -8.41 2.04
CA SER A 165 17.71 -9.51 2.37
C SER A 165 17.22 -10.36 3.56
N LEU A 166 16.71 -9.71 4.61
CA LEU A 166 16.27 -10.38 5.84
C LEU A 166 14.84 -10.95 5.72
N GLY A 167 14.11 -10.64 4.65
CA GLY A 167 12.72 -11.03 4.53
C GLY A 167 11.81 -10.39 5.60
N TYR A 168 12.07 -9.14 5.97
CA TYR A 168 11.39 -8.47 7.06
C TYR A 168 10.92 -7.06 6.70
N VAL A 169 9.67 -6.75 7.00
CA VAL A 169 9.09 -5.42 6.81
C VAL A 169 9.06 -4.66 8.15
N PRO A 170 9.67 -3.47 8.24
CA PRO A 170 9.67 -2.66 9.45
C PRO A 170 8.26 -2.39 10.01
N LYS A 171 8.09 -2.46 11.33
CA LYS A 171 6.78 -2.25 11.97
C LYS A 171 6.16 -0.89 11.64
N THR A 172 6.97 0.15 11.50
CA THR A 172 6.53 1.50 11.13
C THR A 172 5.94 1.57 9.73
N PHE A 173 6.32 0.66 8.81
CA PHE A 173 5.79 0.57 7.46
C PHE A 173 4.47 -0.21 7.39
N LYS A 174 4.08 -0.87 8.47
CA LYS A 174 2.86 -1.68 8.57
C LYS A 174 1.68 -0.96 9.21
N LEU A 175 1.81 0.30 9.56
CA LEU A 175 0.73 1.13 10.08
C LEU A 175 0.11 1.94 8.94
N ALA A 176 -1.21 1.88 8.82
CA ALA A 176 -1.98 2.64 7.83
C ALA A 176 -2.89 3.67 8.50
N VAL A 177 -3.03 4.84 7.89
CA VAL A 177 -4.04 5.83 8.23
C VAL A 177 -5.18 5.72 7.23
N ILE A 178 -6.34 5.28 7.69
CA ILE A 178 -7.54 5.23 6.86
C ILE A 178 -8.16 6.61 6.75
N LYS A 179 -8.37 7.05 5.50
CA LYS A 179 -9.17 8.23 5.17
C LYS A 179 -10.45 7.76 4.48
N PRO A 180 -11.61 7.90 5.12
CA PRO A 180 -12.89 7.59 4.47
C PRO A 180 -13.07 8.50 3.25
N LEU A 181 -13.27 7.91 2.07
CA LEU A 181 -13.51 8.63 0.84
C LEU A 181 -14.89 8.26 0.30
N ILE A 182 -15.75 9.26 0.06
CA ILE A 182 -17.08 9.02 -0.52
C ILE A 182 -16.94 8.44 -1.93
N LYS A 183 -17.69 7.37 -2.22
CA LYS A 183 -17.62 6.62 -3.48
C LYS A 183 -18.04 7.44 -4.69
N ARG A 184 -19.08 8.23 -4.54
CA ARG A 184 -19.60 9.15 -5.58
C ARG A 184 -20.06 10.46 -4.92
N PRO A 185 -19.88 11.62 -5.55
CA PRO A 185 -20.30 12.92 -4.99
C PRO A 185 -21.78 13.02 -4.64
N GLN A 186 -22.64 12.23 -5.32
CA GLN A 186 -24.09 12.23 -5.13
C GLN A 186 -24.56 11.33 -3.99
N HIS A 187 -23.69 10.51 -3.42
CA HIS A 187 -24.06 9.63 -2.32
C HIS A 187 -24.28 10.42 -1.03
N ASP A 188 -25.22 9.98 -0.21
CA ASP A 188 -25.48 10.58 1.10
C ASP A 188 -24.26 10.42 2.02
N PRO A 189 -23.65 11.53 2.48
CA PRO A 189 -22.51 11.49 3.41
C PRO A 189 -22.87 10.96 4.80
N LYS A 190 -24.15 10.79 5.13
CA LYS A 190 -24.61 10.25 6.41
C LYS A 190 -24.52 8.73 6.47
N GLU A 191 -24.42 8.09 5.31
CA GLU A 191 -24.41 6.64 5.20
C GLU A 191 -22.96 6.12 5.09
N GLN A 192 -22.47 5.39 6.10
CA GLN A 192 -21.11 4.85 6.12
C GLN A 192 -20.84 3.89 4.96
N VAL A 193 -21.86 3.18 4.45
CA VAL A 193 -21.77 2.29 3.29
C VAL A 193 -21.27 3.00 2.03
N ASN A 194 -21.45 4.31 1.96
CA ASN A 194 -21.05 5.15 0.83
C ASN A 194 -19.58 5.54 0.83
N TYR A 195 -18.79 5.08 1.81
CA TYR A 195 -17.37 5.39 1.91
C TYR A 195 -16.48 4.19 1.56
N ARG A 196 -15.29 4.50 1.02
CA ARG A 196 -14.16 3.57 0.85
C ARG A 196 -13.09 3.86 1.89
N PRO A 197 -12.48 2.83 2.52
CA PRO A 197 -11.38 3.01 3.48
C PRO A 197 -10.05 3.16 2.76
N ILE A 198 -9.73 4.34 2.23
CA ILE A 198 -8.46 4.56 1.54
C ILE A 198 -7.32 4.58 2.54
N SER A 199 -6.37 3.68 2.37
CA SER A 199 -5.20 3.53 3.23
C SER A 199 -4.07 4.47 2.82
N ASN A 200 -3.67 5.37 3.72
CA ASN A 200 -2.51 6.22 3.53
C ASN A 200 -1.31 5.63 4.26
N LEU A 201 -0.38 5.08 3.51
CA LEU A 201 0.85 4.45 4.01
C LEU A 201 2.02 5.44 3.99
N PRO A 202 3.03 5.26 4.87
CA PRO A 202 4.26 6.02 4.82
C PRO A 202 4.92 5.97 3.43
N PHE A 203 5.52 7.09 3.02
CA PHE A 203 6.14 7.20 1.70
C PHE A 203 7.20 6.12 1.46
N LEU A 204 8.07 5.87 2.45
CA LEU A 204 9.10 4.84 2.34
C LEU A 204 8.53 3.41 2.27
N SER A 205 7.38 3.16 2.88
CA SER A 205 6.68 1.88 2.70
C SER A 205 6.29 1.66 1.24
N LYS A 206 5.76 2.71 0.59
CA LYS A 206 5.41 2.65 -0.85
C LYS A 206 6.64 2.50 -1.75
N ILE A 207 7.79 3.07 -1.38
CA ILE A 207 9.06 2.86 -2.10
C ILE A 207 9.51 1.41 -2.01
N LEU A 208 9.52 0.82 -0.80
CA LEU A 208 9.83 -0.59 -0.60
C LEU A 208 8.87 -1.51 -1.36
N GLU A 209 7.57 -1.22 -1.31
CA GLU A 209 6.56 -1.98 -2.06
C GLU A 209 6.77 -1.91 -3.59
N LYS A 210 7.20 -0.77 -4.13
CA LYS A 210 7.50 -0.63 -5.56
C LYS A 210 8.68 -1.48 -6.00
N GLU A 211 9.71 -1.54 -5.16
CA GLU A 211 10.86 -2.39 -5.44
C GLU A 211 10.48 -3.88 -5.44
N VAL A 212 9.76 -4.31 -4.41
CA VAL A 212 9.24 -5.68 -4.34
C VAL A 212 8.30 -5.99 -5.51
N TYR A 213 7.44 -5.04 -5.89
CA TYR A 213 6.56 -5.16 -7.06
C TYR A 213 7.38 -5.37 -8.34
N SER A 214 8.41 -4.56 -8.57
CA SER A 214 9.24 -4.64 -9.76
C SER A 214 9.89 -6.01 -9.92
N GLN A 215 10.53 -6.51 -8.86
CA GLN A 215 11.18 -7.82 -8.88
C GLN A 215 10.20 -8.97 -9.01
N LEU A 216 9.09 -8.93 -8.23
CA LEU A 216 8.08 -9.96 -8.32
C LEU A 216 7.40 -9.98 -9.69
N TYR A 217 7.01 -8.83 -10.22
CA TYR A 217 6.35 -8.74 -11.52
C TYR A 217 7.24 -9.26 -12.65
N SER A 218 8.54 -8.93 -12.63
CA SER A 218 9.51 -9.46 -13.60
C SER A 218 9.62 -10.99 -13.54
N PHE A 219 9.58 -11.58 -12.34
CA PHE A 219 9.54 -13.03 -12.16
C PHE A 219 8.25 -13.64 -12.72
N LEU A 220 7.10 -13.06 -12.39
CA LEU A 220 5.79 -13.54 -12.85
C LEU A 220 5.66 -13.48 -14.38
N GLU A 221 6.11 -12.39 -14.99
CA GLU A 221 6.04 -12.18 -16.43
C GLU A 221 6.97 -13.16 -17.17
N LYS A 222 8.22 -13.29 -16.71
CA LYS A 222 9.20 -14.23 -17.28
C LYS A 222 8.69 -15.67 -17.29
N ASN A 223 7.95 -16.06 -16.28
CA ASN A 223 7.48 -17.43 -16.08
C ASN A 223 6.03 -17.64 -16.52
N GLY A 224 5.36 -16.65 -17.10
CA GLY A 224 3.99 -16.77 -17.61
C GLY A 224 2.96 -17.12 -16.53
N ILE A 225 3.16 -16.64 -15.28
CA ILE A 225 2.31 -17.02 -14.15
C ILE A 225 1.01 -16.21 -14.10
N CYS A 226 1.02 -14.99 -14.70
CA CYS A 226 -0.15 -14.11 -14.69
C CYS A 226 -1.31 -14.71 -15.51
N GLU A 227 -2.54 -14.50 -15.01
CA GLU A 227 -3.76 -14.88 -15.77
C GLU A 227 -3.87 -14.05 -17.06
N ASP A 228 -3.93 -14.71 -18.22
CA ASP A 228 -3.98 -14.06 -19.54
C ASP A 228 -5.23 -13.21 -19.75
N PHE A 229 -6.32 -13.58 -19.09
CA PHE A 229 -7.61 -12.90 -19.19
C PHE A 229 -7.84 -11.86 -18.08
N GLN A 230 -6.83 -11.53 -17.27
CA GLN A 230 -6.86 -10.40 -16.36
C GLN A 230 -6.20 -9.19 -17.02
N SER A 231 -6.96 -8.15 -17.28
CA SER A 231 -6.46 -6.88 -17.85
C SER A 231 -6.21 -5.80 -16.81
N GLY A 232 -6.76 -5.91 -15.62
CA GLY A 232 -6.54 -4.94 -14.56
C GLY A 232 -5.08 -4.90 -14.13
N PHE A 233 -4.53 -3.68 -13.97
CA PHE A 233 -3.18 -3.42 -13.49
C PHE A 233 -2.02 -4.03 -14.30
N ARG A 234 -2.28 -4.39 -15.56
CA ARG A 234 -1.25 -4.85 -16.49
C ARG A 234 -0.79 -3.72 -17.40
N PRO A 235 0.51 -3.62 -17.69
CA PRO A 235 1.03 -2.72 -18.72
C PRO A 235 0.34 -2.97 -20.07
N TYR A 236 0.07 -1.90 -20.81
CA TYR A 236 -0.58 -1.93 -22.14
C TYR A 236 -2.03 -2.45 -22.15
N HIS A 237 -2.68 -2.59 -21.00
CA HIS A 237 -4.09 -2.93 -20.87
C HIS A 237 -4.86 -1.74 -20.29
N SER A 238 -6.11 -1.58 -20.74
CA SER A 238 -7.02 -0.53 -20.27
C SER A 238 -8.46 -1.06 -20.20
N THR A 239 -9.36 -0.29 -19.63
CA THR A 239 -10.80 -0.59 -19.65
C THR A 239 -11.33 -0.72 -21.08
N GLU A 240 -10.83 0.11 -22.01
CA GLU A 240 -11.23 0.08 -23.41
C GLU A 240 -10.80 -1.23 -24.08
N THR A 241 -9.56 -1.68 -23.86
CA THR A 241 -9.07 -2.95 -24.44
C THR A 241 -9.80 -4.16 -23.86
N ALA A 242 -10.16 -4.13 -22.58
CA ALA A 242 -10.98 -5.16 -21.93
C ALA A 242 -12.38 -5.22 -22.53
N LEU A 243 -13.07 -4.06 -22.65
CA LEU A 243 -14.39 -3.97 -23.25
C LEU A 243 -14.38 -4.40 -24.72
N LEU A 244 -13.35 -4.00 -25.47
CA LEU A 244 -13.20 -4.37 -26.88
C LEU A 244 -13.13 -5.90 -27.02
N ARG A 245 -12.39 -6.58 -26.15
CA ARG A 245 -12.28 -8.04 -26.12
C ARG A 245 -13.63 -8.70 -25.86
N VAL A 246 -14.31 -8.30 -24.76
CA VAL A 246 -15.62 -8.87 -24.41
C VAL A 246 -16.63 -8.63 -25.53
N THR A 247 -16.66 -7.41 -26.10
CA THR A 247 -17.56 -7.09 -27.21
C THR A 247 -17.26 -7.92 -28.45
N ASN A 248 -15.97 -8.10 -28.79
CA ASN A 248 -15.57 -8.92 -29.93
C ASN A 248 -16.00 -10.38 -29.77
N ASP A 249 -15.86 -10.95 -28.58
CA ASP A 249 -16.27 -12.35 -28.32
C ASP A 249 -17.79 -12.52 -28.47
N LEU A 250 -18.59 -11.53 -28.01
CA LEU A 250 -20.05 -11.52 -28.20
C LEU A 250 -20.44 -11.39 -29.69
N LEU A 251 -19.76 -10.53 -30.45
CA LEU A 251 -20.01 -10.37 -31.89
C LEU A 251 -19.67 -11.65 -32.66
N LEU A 252 -18.51 -12.27 -32.39
CA LEU A 252 -18.12 -13.54 -33.02
C LEU A 252 -19.09 -14.67 -32.70
N SER A 253 -19.66 -14.70 -31.49
CA SER A 253 -20.70 -15.63 -31.11
C SER A 253 -21.99 -15.39 -31.89
N SER A 254 -22.38 -14.13 -32.04
CA SER A 254 -23.58 -13.75 -32.83
C SER A 254 -23.43 -14.09 -34.31
N ASP A 255 -22.25 -13.85 -34.91
CA ASP A 255 -21.94 -14.17 -36.30
C ASP A 255 -22.05 -15.69 -36.58
N ARG A 256 -21.78 -16.52 -35.57
CA ARG A 256 -21.96 -18.00 -35.63
C ARG A 256 -23.43 -18.43 -35.39
N GLY A 257 -24.33 -17.49 -35.18
CA GLY A 257 -25.73 -17.76 -34.86
C GLY A 257 -25.98 -18.31 -33.47
N CYS A 258 -25.03 -18.12 -32.54
CA CYS A 258 -25.15 -18.56 -31.17
C CYS A 258 -25.81 -17.49 -30.29
N ILE A 259 -26.52 -17.93 -29.26
CA ILE A 259 -27.02 -17.06 -28.18
C ILE A 259 -25.93 -16.92 -27.14
N SER A 260 -25.60 -15.69 -26.75
CA SER A 260 -24.63 -15.40 -25.69
C SER A 260 -25.35 -14.98 -24.40
N LEU A 261 -24.84 -15.47 -23.26
CA LEU A 261 -25.24 -15.02 -21.93
C LEU A 261 -24.02 -14.37 -21.28
N LEU A 262 -24.09 -13.08 -21.01
CA LEU A 262 -23.04 -12.36 -20.30
C LEU A 262 -23.40 -12.23 -18.81
N VAL A 263 -22.56 -12.77 -17.93
CA VAL A 263 -22.70 -12.66 -16.49
C VAL A 263 -21.61 -11.74 -15.95
N LEU A 264 -22.00 -10.69 -15.24
CA LEU A 264 -21.11 -9.72 -14.62
C LEU A 264 -21.08 -9.97 -13.11
N LEU A 265 -19.88 -10.19 -12.57
CA LEU A 265 -19.66 -10.45 -11.16
C LEU A 265 -18.78 -9.32 -10.58
N ASP A 266 -19.27 -8.67 -9.54
CA ASP A 266 -18.54 -7.68 -8.74
C ASP A 266 -18.13 -8.31 -7.39
N HIS A 267 -16.85 -8.30 -7.09
CA HIS A 267 -16.32 -8.87 -5.83
C HIS A 267 -16.41 -7.83 -4.72
N SER A 268 -17.35 -7.99 -3.82
CA SER A 268 -17.57 -7.06 -2.71
C SER A 268 -16.38 -7.01 -1.75
N ALA A 269 -15.81 -5.81 -1.58
CA ALA A 269 -14.66 -5.54 -0.72
C ALA A 269 -13.45 -6.46 -1.00
N ALA A 270 -13.17 -6.71 -2.27
CA ALA A 270 -12.16 -7.65 -2.76
C ALA A 270 -10.81 -7.53 -2.05
N PHE A 271 -10.29 -6.28 -1.92
CA PHE A 271 -9.00 -6.02 -1.29
C PHE A 271 -8.99 -6.17 0.23
N ASP A 272 -10.15 -6.11 0.87
CA ASP A 272 -10.26 -6.11 2.34
C ASP A 272 -10.53 -7.51 2.92
N THR A 273 -10.92 -8.49 2.09
CA THR A 273 -11.52 -9.74 2.57
C THR A 273 -10.72 -11.00 2.31
N PHE A 274 -9.67 -10.98 1.47
CA PHE A 274 -8.92 -12.20 1.21
C PHE A 274 -8.07 -12.65 2.40
N ASP A 275 -7.98 -13.97 2.56
CA ASP A 275 -7.30 -14.61 3.67
C ASP A 275 -5.78 -14.62 3.47
N HIS A 276 -5.03 -14.16 4.47
CA HIS A 276 -3.57 -14.12 4.42
C HIS A 276 -2.94 -15.52 4.30
N ASN A 277 -3.50 -16.54 4.98
CA ASN A 277 -2.97 -17.90 4.92
C ASN A 277 -3.20 -18.51 3.54
N ILE A 278 -4.38 -18.27 2.95
CA ILE A 278 -4.69 -18.72 1.59
C ILE A 278 -3.76 -18.03 0.58
N LEU A 279 -3.57 -16.71 0.71
CA LEU A 279 -2.64 -15.98 -0.14
C LEU A 279 -1.22 -16.53 -0.03
N LEU A 280 -0.70 -16.69 1.20
CA LEU A 280 0.64 -17.23 1.43
C LEU A 280 0.79 -18.65 0.88
N HIS A 281 -0.22 -19.49 1.07
CA HIS A 281 -0.24 -20.83 0.48
C HIS A 281 -0.18 -20.77 -1.05
N ARG A 282 -0.89 -19.82 -1.67
CA ARG A 282 -0.84 -19.62 -3.13
C ARG A 282 0.51 -19.10 -3.59
N LEU A 283 1.08 -18.12 -2.92
CA LEU A 283 2.42 -17.60 -3.22
C LEU A 283 3.47 -18.71 -3.16
N GLU A 284 3.41 -19.58 -2.15
CA GLU A 284 4.34 -20.68 -1.97
C GLU A 284 4.14 -21.81 -3.00
N ASN A 285 2.91 -22.29 -3.13
CA ASN A 285 2.65 -23.54 -3.84
C ASN A 285 2.25 -23.38 -5.30
N PHE A 286 1.85 -22.16 -5.72
CA PHE A 286 1.44 -21.89 -7.10
C PHE A 286 2.42 -21.00 -7.82
N VAL A 287 2.82 -19.93 -7.13
CA VAL A 287 3.73 -18.95 -7.71
C VAL A 287 5.19 -19.40 -7.56
N GLY A 288 5.48 -20.28 -6.59
CA GLY A 288 6.84 -20.78 -6.33
C GLY A 288 7.67 -19.82 -5.47
N ILE A 289 7.03 -18.95 -4.67
CA ILE A 289 7.75 -18.04 -3.76
C ILE A 289 8.10 -18.79 -2.47
N ASN A 290 9.37 -18.77 -2.10
CA ASN A 290 9.85 -19.43 -0.87
C ASN A 290 11.01 -18.67 -0.22
N GLY A 291 11.71 -19.28 0.73
CA GLY A 291 12.87 -18.68 1.38
C GLY A 291 12.62 -17.32 2.02
N SER A 292 13.57 -16.38 1.86
CA SER A 292 13.46 -15.04 2.43
C SER A 292 12.39 -14.19 1.73
N ALA A 293 12.06 -14.47 0.47
CA ALA A 293 10.99 -13.80 -0.24
C ALA A 293 9.62 -14.14 0.38
N LEU A 294 9.35 -15.41 0.68
CA LEU A 294 8.12 -15.81 1.37
C LEU A 294 8.07 -15.25 2.81
N ALA A 295 9.20 -15.23 3.51
CA ALA A 295 9.31 -14.62 4.83
C ALA A 295 8.96 -13.12 4.77
N TRP A 296 9.38 -12.41 3.72
CA TRP A 296 9.03 -11.02 3.49
C TRP A 296 7.51 -10.82 3.35
N PHE A 297 6.82 -11.65 2.54
CA PHE A 297 5.37 -11.58 2.41
C PHE A 297 4.63 -11.93 3.70
N LYS A 298 5.11 -12.92 4.45
CA LYS A 298 4.61 -13.21 5.81
C LYS A 298 4.74 -11.98 6.71
N SER A 299 5.93 -11.36 6.72
CA SER A 299 6.18 -10.15 7.48
C SER A 299 5.34 -8.96 7.00
N TYR A 300 5.11 -8.82 5.69
CA TYR A 300 4.29 -7.75 5.09
C TYR A 300 2.82 -7.85 5.51
N LEU A 301 2.25 -9.04 5.54
CA LEU A 301 0.83 -9.27 5.82
C LEU A 301 0.52 -9.29 7.33
N TYR A 302 1.35 -9.93 8.14
CA TYR A 302 1.07 -10.10 9.57
C TYR A 302 1.40 -8.88 10.42
N VAL A 303 0.64 -8.73 11.52
CA VAL A 303 0.83 -7.67 12.53
C VAL A 303 0.75 -6.26 11.90
N ARG A 304 -0.10 -6.09 10.91
CA ARG A 304 -0.47 -4.77 10.39
C ARG A 304 -1.52 -4.13 11.28
N HIS A 305 -1.45 -2.81 11.40
CA HIS A 305 -2.45 -2.03 12.13
C HIS A 305 -2.93 -0.87 11.27
N GLN A 306 -4.14 -0.45 11.58
CA GLN A 306 -4.76 0.70 10.93
C GLN A 306 -5.56 1.51 11.95
N PHE A 307 -5.77 2.77 11.65
CA PHE A 307 -6.68 3.64 12.38
C PHE A 307 -7.30 4.65 11.41
N VAL A 308 -8.50 5.10 11.74
CA VAL A 308 -9.21 6.11 10.94
C VAL A 308 -8.85 7.51 11.44
N ALA A 309 -8.60 8.44 10.52
CA ALA A 309 -8.40 9.84 10.83
C ALA A 309 -9.44 10.71 10.08
N VAL A 310 -10.27 11.42 10.84
CA VAL A 310 -11.34 12.30 10.34
C VAL A 310 -11.39 13.56 11.21
N ASN A 311 -11.43 14.74 10.59
CA ASN A 311 -11.62 16.02 11.28
C ASN A 311 -10.69 16.24 12.50
N GLU A 312 -9.39 15.92 12.32
CA GLU A 312 -8.35 16.00 13.36
C GLU A 312 -8.48 14.96 14.50
N GLU A 313 -9.52 14.16 14.51
CA GLU A 313 -9.69 13.04 15.42
C GLU A 313 -9.13 11.74 14.84
N VAL A 314 -8.65 10.86 15.71
CA VAL A 314 -8.16 9.54 15.33
C VAL A 314 -8.90 8.47 16.14
N SER A 315 -9.19 7.35 15.47
CA SER A 315 -9.78 6.20 16.13
C SER A 315 -8.75 5.41 16.93
N TYR A 316 -9.20 4.41 17.68
CA TYR A 316 -8.31 3.37 18.19
C TYR A 316 -7.62 2.63 17.03
N ARG A 317 -6.48 1.99 17.32
CA ARG A 317 -5.77 1.14 16.37
C ARG A 317 -6.39 -0.24 16.33
N SER A 318 -6.76 -0.70 15.14
CA SER A 318 -7.24 -2.05 14.88
C SER A 318 -6.20 -2.85 14.12
N GLN A 319 -6.10 -4.14 14.41
CA GLN A 319 -5.25 -5.05 13.65
C GLN A 319 -5.94 -5.46 12.35
N VAL A 320 -5.19 -5.47 11.24
CA VAL A 320 -5.66 -5.97 9.94
C VAL A 320 -5.44 -7.48 9.91
N GLN A 321 -6.52 -8.23 9.90
CA GLN A 321 -6.50 -9.70 9.88
C GLN A 321 -6.65 -10.28 8.47
N TYR A 322 -7.25 -9.53 7.56
CA TYR A 322 -7.57 -9.93 6.19
C TYR A 322 -7.24 -8.83 5.21
N GLY A 323 -7.06 -9.21 3.95
CA GLY A 323 -6.83 -8.25 2.87
C GLY A 323 -5.51 -7.51 2.92
N VAL A 324 -5.43 -6.47 2.13
CA VAL A 324 -4.28 -5.55 2.06
C VAL A 324 -4.77 -4.11 2.09
N PRO A 325 -3.93 -3.15 2.50
CA PRO A 325 -4.32 -1.76 2.51
C PRO A 325 -4.76 -1.29 1.12
N GLN A 326 -5.97 -0.74 1.01
CA GLN A 326 -6.43 -0.12 -0.24
C GLN A 326 -5.51 1.05 -0.60
N ASP A 327 -5.13 1.18 -1.86
CA ASP A 327 -4.12 2.13 -2.37
C ASP A 327 -2.66 1.80 -1.97
N SER A 328 -2.37 0.55 -1.54
CA SER A 328 -1.00 0.04 -1.49
C SER A 328 -0.50 -0.36 -2.89
N VAL A 329 0.82 -0.33 -3.09
CA VAL A 329 1.41 -0.68 -4.39
C VAL A 329 1.26 -2.17 -4.70
N LEU A 330 1.46 -3.01 -3.68
CA LEU A 330 1.39 -4.47 -3.83
C LEU A 330 -0.03 -5.02 -3.80
N GLY A 331 -1.00 -4.26 -3.26
CA GLY A 331 -2.35 -4.76 -3.04
C GLY A 331 -2.98 -5.36 -4.29
N LEU A 332 -2.82 -4.66 -5.39
CA LEU A 332 -3.37 -5.05 -6.69
C LEU A 332 -2.76 -6.35 -7.22
N LEU A 333 -1.43 -6.45 -7.18
CA LEU A 333 -0.72 -7.65 -7.62
C LEU A 333 -1.03 -8.84 -6.72
N LEU A 334 -1.08 -8.65 -5.41
CA LEU A 334 -1.43 -9.72 -4.46
C LEU A 334 -2.87 -10.19 -4.63
N PHE A 335 -3.79 -9.29 -4.97
CA PHE A 335 -5.16 -9.65 -5.30
C PHE A 335 -5.22 -10.50 -6.58
N THR A 336 -4.54 -10.11 -7.67
CA THR A 336 -4.51 -10.91 -8.90
C THR A 336 -3.91 -12.29 -8.66
N LEU A 337 -2.85 -12.40 -7.83
CA LEU A 337 -2.26 -13.69 -7.44
C LEU A 337 -3.20 -14.51 -6.55
N TYR A 338 -3.99 -13.85 -5.69
CA TYR A 338 -5.03 -14.51 -4.92
C TYR A 338 -6.13 -15.09 -5.83
N MET A 339 -6.45 -14.44 -6.93
CA MET A 339 -7.51 -14.86 -7.87
C MET A 339 -7.06 -15.86 -8.93
N LEU A 340 -5.76 -16.17 -9.07
CA LEU A 340 -5.23 -17.10 -10.09
C LEU A 340 -6.04 -18.39 -10.26
N PRO A 341 -6.50 -19.08 -9.18
CA PRO A 341 -7.27 -20.33 -9.33
C PRO A 341 -8.62 -20.16 -10.01
N LEU A 342 -9.18 -18.95 -10.02
CA LEU A 342 -10.50 -18.72 -10.62
C LEU A 342 -10.51 -19.01 -12.11
N GLY A 343 -9.46 -18.59 -12.83
CA GLY A 343 -9.33 -18.85 -14.26
C GLY A 343 -9.36 -20.35 -14.59
N ASP A 344 -8.64 -21.16 -13.80
CA ASP A 344 -8.63 -22.60 -13.99
C ASP A 344 -9.99 -23.26 -13.71
N ILE A 345 -10.70 -22.75 -12.70
CA ILE A 345 -12.04 -23.25 -12.38
C ILE A 345 -12.99 -22.94 -13.52
N ILE A 346 -13.00 -21.71 -14.03
CA ILE A 346 -13.91 -21.30 -15.09
C ILE A 346 -13.63 -22.10 -16.37
N ARG A 347 -12.35 -22.26 -16.75
CA ARG A 347 -11.94 -23.06 -17.92
C ARG A 347 -12.41 -24.53 -17.85
N LYS A 348 -12.41 -25.13 -16.65
CA LYS A 348 -12.94 -26.53 -16.47
C LYS A 348 -14.41 -26.67 -16.83
N HIS A 349 -15.17 -25.58 -16.73
CA HIS A 349 -16.58 -25.56 -17.11
C HIS A 349 -16.82 -25.14 -18.56
N GLY A 350 -15.76 -24.93 -19.35
CA GLY A 350 -15.87 -24.55 -20.77
C GLY A 350 -16.44 -23.11 -20.95
N VAL A 351 -16.38 -22.28 -19.95
CA VAL A 351 -16.88 -20.91 -19.99
C VAL A 351 -15.76 -19.95 -20.39
N SER A 352 -16.05 -19.04 -21.33
CA SER A 352 -15.15 -17.92 -21.64
C SER A 352 -15.26 -16.88 -20.55
N PHE A 353 -14.16 -16.21 -20.23
CA PHE A 353 -14.17 -15.17 -19.22
C PHE A 353 -13.17 -14.08 -19.51
N HIS A 354 -13.37 -12.94 -18.90
CA HIS A 354 -12.42 -11.84 -18.83
C HIS A 354 -12.52 -11.17 -17.45
N CYS A 355 -11.39 -10.80 -16.88
CA CYS A 355 -11.32 -10.09 -15.61
C CYS A 355 -10.69 -8.72 -15.81
N TYR A 356 -11.25 -7.72 -15.13
CA TYR A 356 -10.66 -6.41 -15.03
C TYR A 356 -10.72 -5.96 -13.57
N ASP A 357 -9.55 -5.89 -12.91
CA ASP A 357 -9.45 -5.63 -11.46
C ASP A 357 -10.24 -6.68 -10.65
N ASP A 358 -11.21 -6.23 -9.86
CA ASP A 358 -12.14 -7.05 -9.08
C ASP A 358 -13.43 -7.43 -9.83
N ASP A 359 -13.62 -6.94 -11.04
CA ASP A 359 -14.76 -7.31 -11.90
C ASP A 359 -14.45 -8.54 -12.76
N SER A 360 -15.37 -9.48 -12.80
CA SER A 360 -15.28 -10.66 -13.67
C SER A 360 -16.48 -10.74 -14.62
N GLN A 361 -16.20 -10.94 -15.91
CA GLN A 361 -17.17 -11.14 -16.98
C GLN A 361 -17.09 -12.61 -17.44
N LEU A 362 -18.20 -13.33 -17.42
CA LEU A 362 -18.34 -14.74 -17.81
C LEU A 362 -19.30 -14.89 -18.97
#